data_16a5d5e154145f8533aca3c3ba07835a
#
_entry.id   16a5d5e154145f8533aca3c3ba07835a
#
_cell.length_a   1.000
_cell.length_b   1.000
_cell.length_c   1.000
_cell.angle_alpha   90.00
_cell.angle_beta   90.00
_cell.angle_gamma   90.00
#
_symmetry.space_group_name_H-M   'P 1'
#
loop_
_entity.id
_entity.type
_entity.pdbx_description
1 polymer ?
#
loop_
_entity_poly.entity_id
_entity_poly.type
_entity_poly.pdbx_seq_one_letter_code
_entity_poly.pdbx_strand_id
1 'polypeptide(L)'
;MNTKTAYFFLRVSMGINLLGHGLVRLVKLQDFASGMMKGFETSWLPQPMVHLFSVTLPFLEFTIGFLLTIGFKTRIATMAGASLIILLLFGSSTVENWEAMGIQMIYAGLFYILISRIKDNYLTLDQK
;
A
#
# COMPACT_ATOMS: atom_id res chain seq x y z
N MET A 1 13.47 -23.18 6.63
CA MET A 1 13.37 -21.84 7.21
C MET A 1 12.10 -21.75 8.03
N ASN A 2 12.20 -21.14 9.21
CA ASN A 2 11.07 -21.00 10.11
C ASN A 2 10.02 -20.04 9.50
N THR A 3 8.74 -20.39 9.59
CA THR A 3 7.62 -19.55 9.09
C THR A 3 7.60 -18.15 9.71
N LYS A 4 7.98 -18.02 10.98
CA LYS A 4 8.10 -16.73 11.67
C LYS A 4 9.18 -15.84 11.04
N THR A 5 10.33 -16.43 10.70
CA THR A 5 11.41 -15.71 10.03
C THR A 5 10.98 -15.27 8.63
N ALA A 6 10.34 -16.14 7.86
CA ALA A 6 9.82 -15.80 6.55
C ALA A 6 8.78 -14.66 6.62
N TYR A 7 7.88 -14.74 7.60
CA TYR A 7 6.90 -13.68 7.85
C TYR A 7 7.57 -12.34 8.15
N PHE A 8 8.57 -12.33 9.01
CA PHE A 8 9.32 -11.12 9.35
C PHE A 8 9.89 -10.46 8.09
N PHE A 9 10.59 -11.22 7.26
CA PHE A 9 11.18 -10.67 6.03
C PHE A 9 10.11 -10.15 5.06
N LEU A 10 9.02 -10.87 4.90
CA LEU A 10 7.92 -10.43 4.04
C LEU A 10 7.28 -9.13 4.56
N ARG A 11 7.00 -9.08 5.86
CA ARG A 11 6.41 -7.90 6.50
C ARG A 11 7.31 -6.67 6.34
N VAL A 12 8.60 -6.81 6.65
CA VAL A 12 9.56 -5.70 6.53
C VAL A 12 9.73 -5.27 5.09
N SER A 13 9.79 -6.21 4.14
CA SER A 13 9.87 -5.90 2.71
C SER A 13 8.67 -5.10 2.23
N MET A 14 7.46 -5.53 2.59
CA MET A 14 6.24 -4.79 2.26
C MET A 14 6.20 -3.42 2.95
N GLY A 15 6.66 -3.36 4.21
CA GLY A 15 6.75 -2.12 4.96
C GLY A 15 7.67 -1.11 4.29
N ILE A 16 8.88 -1.51 3.95
CA ILE A 16 9.87 -0.64 3.28
C ILE A 16 9.38 -0.23 1.89
N ASN A 17 8.75 -1.13 1.15
CA ASN A 17 8.19 -0.79 -0.16
C ASN A 17 7.15 0.34 -0.06
N LEU A 18 6.17 0.20 0.83
CA LEU A 18 5.15 1.25 1.03
C LEU A 18 5.74 2.52 1.65
N LEU A 19 6.63 2.38 2.63
CA LEU A 19 7.30 3.52 3.26
C LEU A 19 8.08 4.33 2.23
N GLY A 20 8.83 3.66 1.36
CA GLY A 20 9.59 4.28 0.28
C GLY A 20 8.70 5.02 -0.71
N HIS A 21 7.61 4.39 -1.17
CA HIS A 21 6.62 5.03 -2.04
C HIS A 21 6.04 6.28 -1.38
N GLY A 22 5.57 6.15 -0.14
CA GLY A 22 4.98 7.26 0.60
C GLY A 22 5.97 8.41 0.82
N LEU A 23 7.20 8.10 1.23
CA LEU A 23 8.22 9.11 1.52
C LEU A 23 8.58 9.92 0.25
N VAL A 24 8.86 9.25 -0.85
CA VAL A 24 9.21 9.92 -2.12
C VAL A 24 8.06 10.78 -2.62
N ARG A 25 6.83 10.26 -2.56
CA ARG A 25 5.64 10.98 -3.00
C ARG A 25 5.30 12.16 -2.09
N LEU A 26 5.55 12.08 -0.79
CA LEU A 26 5.36 13.20 0.15
C LEU A 26 6.34 14.35 -0.16
N VAL A 27 7.60 14.02 -0.45
CA VAL A 27 8.61 15.03 -0.82
C VAL A 27 8.25 15.72 -2.14
N LYS A 28 7.61 15.01 -3.07
CA LYS A 28 7.18 15.49 -4.38
C LYS A 28 5.66 15.52 -4.52
N LEU A 29 4.95 15.92 -3.46
CA LEU A 29 3.51 15.76 -3.38
C LEU A 29 2.75 16.45 -4.52
N GLN A 30 3.14 17.68 -4.89
CA GLN A 30 2.47 18.40 -5.98
C GLN A 30 2.70 17.72 -7.33
N ASP A 31 3.93 17.28 -7.61
CA ASP A 31 4.25 16.56 -8.84
C ASP A 31 3.49 15.23 -8.92
N PHE A 32 3.43 14.51 -7.80
CA PHE A 32 2.68 13.26 -7.72
C PHE A 32 1.18 13.49 -7.95
N ALA A 33 0.59 14.46 -7.24
CA ALA A 33 -0.84 14.78 -7.38
C ALA A 33 -1.20 15.24 -8.80
N SER A 34 -0.38 16.10 -9.40
CA SER A 34 -0.57 16.55 -10.78
C SER A 34 -0.46 15.40 -11.77
N GLY A 35 0.50 14.50 -11.58
CA GLY A 35 0.68 13.33 -12.42
C GLY A 35 -0.51 12.37 -12.33
N MET A 36 -1.04 12.14 -11.13
CA MET A 36 -2.24 11.32 -10.94
C MET A 36 -3.47 11.97 -11.58
N MET A 37 -3.69 13.26 -11.38
CA MET A 37 -4.79 13.98 -11.99
C MET A 37 -4.76 13.87 -13.52
N LYS A 38 -3.57 14.01 -14.10
CA LYS A 38 -3.38 13.85 -15.55
C LYS A 38 -3.65 12.41 -16.00
N GLY A 39 -3.17 11.43 -15.26
CA GLY A 39 -3.39 10.01 -15.57
C GLY A 39 -4.86 9.58 -15.50
N PHE A 40 -5.68 10.31 -14.73
CA PHE A 40 -7.10 10.02 -14.54
C PHE A 40 -8.02 11.00 -15.30
N GLU A 41 -7.51 11.87 -16.16
CA GLU A 41 -8.34 12.84 -16.86
C GLU A 41 -9.36 12.20 -17.81
N THR A 42 -9.09 11.01 -18.32
CA THR A 42 -10.01 10.22 -19.15
C THR A 42 -10.95 9.32 -18.35
N SER A 43 -10.75 9.23 -17.03
CA SER A 43 -11.59 8.41 -16.14
C SER A 43 -12.96 9.07 -15.93
N TRP A 44 -13.99 8.23 -15.74
CA TRP A 44 -15.31 8.70 -15.33
C TRP A 44 -15.39 9.08 -13.84
N LEU A 45 -14.32 8.85 -13.07
CA LEU A 45 -14.25 9.26 -11.68
C LEU A 45 -14.29 10.79 -11.55
N PRO A 46 -15.04 11.33 -10.57
CA PRO A 46 -15.06 12.79 -10.34
C PRO A 46 -13.66 13.31 -10.02
N GLN A 47 -13.26 14.38 -10.70
CA GLN A 47 -11.93 14.97 -10.54
C GLN A 47 -11.62 15.41 -9.09
N PRO A 48 -12.57 16.01 -8.33
CA PRO A 48 -12.31 16.31 -6.91
C PRO A 48 -11.99 15.08 -6.07
N MET A 49 -12.62 13.94 -6.36
CA MET A 49 -12.36 12.67 -5.67
C MET A 49 -10.96 12.14 -6.01
N VAL A 50 -10.55 12.21 -7.27
CA VAL A 50 -9.19 11.83 -7.70
C VAL A 50 -8.15 12.72 -7.04
N HIS A 51 -8.40 14.04 -6.97
CA HIS A 51 -7.49 14.98 -6.31
C HIS A 51 -7.34 14.65 -4.81
N LEU A 52 -8.44 14.46 -4.10
CA LEU A 52 -8.41 14.09 -2.68
C LEU A 52 -7.61 12.81 -2.46
N PHE A 53 -7.83 11.79 -3.29
CA PHE A 53 -7.09 10.53 -3.21
C PHE A 53 -5.61 10.75 -3.50
N SER A 54 -5.26 11.56 -4.49
CA SER A 54 -3.87 11.80 -4.89
C SER A 54 -3.04 12.46 -3.78
N VAL A 55 -3.64 13.35 -2.99
CA VAL A 55 -2.95 14.00 -1.87
C VAL A 55 -2.97 13.15 -0.59
N THR A 56 -3.94 12.25 -0.45
CA THR A 56 -4.08 11.38 0.72
C THR A 56 -3.23 10.12 0.61
N LEU A 57 -3.10 9.56 -0.58
CA LEU A 57 -2.41 8.28 -0.83
C LEU A 57 -0.99 8.23 -0.27
N PRO A 58 -0.11 9.23 -0.48
CA PRO A 58 1.24 9.17 0.06
C PRO A 58 1.30 9.10 1.58
N PHE A 59 0.39 9.77 2.28
CA PHE A 59 0.29 9.69 3.74
C PHE A 59 -0.13 8.30 4.20
N LEU A 60 -1.07 7.67 3.51
CA LEU A 60 -1.50 6.30 3.81
C LEU A 60 -0.37 5.30 3.58
N GLU A 61 0.31 5.41 2.45
CA GLU A 61 1.44 4.54 2.12
C GLU A 61 2.57 4.69 3.14
N PHE A 62 2.92 5.92 3.51
CA PHE A 62 3.93 6.19 4.52
C PHE A 62 3.55 5.58 5.87
N THR A 63 2.33 5.83 6.33
CA THR A 63 1.86 5.37 7.65
C THR A 63 1.80 3.84 7.71
N ILE A 64 1.18 3.21 6.72
CA ILE A 64 1.06 1.75 6.65
C ILE A 64 2.46 1.13 6.55
N GLY A 65 3.31 1.66 5.68
CA GLY A 65 4.67 1.18 5.49
C GLY A 65 5.50 1.29 6.76
N PHE A 66 5.41 2.40 7.47
CA PHE A 66 6.10 2.60 8.75
C PHE A 66 5.63 1.58 9.79
N LEU A 67 4.32 1.42 9.96
CA LEU A 67 3.76 0.47 10.93
C LEU A 67 4.16 -0.99 10.63
N LEU A 68 4.15 -1.37 9.36
CA LEU A 68 4.59 -2.71 8.94
C LEU A 68 6.09 -2.93 9.19
N THR A 69 6.90 -1.91 8.91
CA THR A 69 8.36 -2.00 9.09
C THR A 69 8.72 -2.27 10.54
N ILE A 70 8.15 -1.49 11.47
CA ILE A 70 8.42 -1.67 12.90
C ILE A 70 7.60 -2.78 13.55
N GLY A 71 6.57 -3.28 12.88
CA GLY A 71 5.69 -4.31 13.43
C GLY A 71 4.78 -3.79 14.52
N PHE A 72 4.23 -2.59 14.36
CA PHE A 72 3.27 -2.02 15.30
C PHE A 72 1.87 -2.02 14.70
N LYS A 73 0.90 -2.53 15.47
CA LYS A 73 -0.49 -2.73 15.00
C LYS A 73 -0.54 -3.46 13.65
N THR A 74 0.29 -4.48 13.51
CA THR A 74 0.54 -5.17 12.23
C THR A 74 -0.76 -5.66 11.59
N ARG A 75 -1.70 -6.22 12.37
CA ARG A 75 -2.98 -6.70 11.86
C ARG A 75 -3.78 -5.58 11.18
N ILE A 76 -3.87 -4.42 11.83
CA ILE A 76 -4.60 -3.26 11.28
C ILE A 76 -3.86 -2.72 10.05
N ALA A 77 -2.53 -2.61 10.13
CA ALA A 77 -1.71 -2.12 9.03
C ALA A 77 -1.81 -3.01 7.79
N THR A 78 -1.79 -4.34 7.95
CA THR A 78 -1.95 -5.27 6.82
C THR A 78 -3.34 -5.19 6.20
N MET A 79 -4.38 -5.07 7.01
CA MET A 79 -5.76 -4.92 6.52
C MET A 79 -5.95 -3.58 5.79
N ALA A 80 -5.39 -2.51 6.35
CA ALA A 80 -5.41 -1.19 5.70
C ALA A 80 -4.66 -1.21 4.36
N GLY A 81 -3.49 -1.85 4.32
CA GLY A 81 -2.71 -2.01 3.09
C GLY A 81 -3.46 -2.80 2.03
N ALA A 82 -4.07 -3.92 2.40
CA ALA A 82 -4.89 -4.72 1.49
C ALA A 82 -6.07 -3.93 0.94
N SER A 83 -6.76 -3.17 1.80
CA SER A 83 -7.87 -2.30 1.39
C SER A 83 -7.40 -1.21 0.42
N LEU A 84 -6.24 -0.61 0.68
CA LEU A 84 -5.63 0.38 -0.21
C LEU A 84 -5.35 -0.20 -1.59
N ILE A 85 -4.83 -1.43 -1.66
CA ILE A 85 -4.58 -2.11 -2.94
C ILE A 85 -5.89 -2.34 -3.71
N ILE A 86 -6.98 -2.69 -3.04
CA ILE A 86 -8.30 -2.84 -3.68
C ILE A 86 -8.73 -1.51 -4.32
N LEU A 87 -8.56 -0.39 -3.61
CA LEU A 87 -8.88 0.93 -4.15
C LEU A 87 -8.01 1.28 -5.36
N LEU A 88 -6.72 0.96 -5.31
CA LEU A 88 -5.80 1.18 -6.42
C LEU A 88 -6.16 0.32 -7.64
N LEU A 89 -6.53 -0.94 -7.43
CA LEU A 89 -7.02 -1.83 -8.50
C LEU A 89 -8.26 -1.25 -9.17
N PHE A 90 -9.23 -0.80 -8.38
CA PHE A 90 -10.44 -0.17 -8.91
C PHE A 90 -10.09 1.07 -9.73
N GLY A 91 -9.28 1.98 -9.18
CA GLY A 91 -8.85 3.19 -9.88
C GLY A 91 -8.15 2.87 -11.20
N SER A 92 -7.18 1.97 -11.18
CA SER A 92 -6.44 1.55 -12.37
C SER A 92 -7.35 0.96 -13.46
N SER A 93 -8.41 0.24 -13.06
CA SER A 93 -9.38 -0.31 -14.02
C SER A 93 -10.14 0.78 -14.76
N THR A 94 -10.42 1.92 -14.12
CA THR A 94 -11.18 3.02 -14.75
C THR A 94 -10.41 3.71 -15.87
N VAL A 95 -9.09 3.56 -15.91
CA VAL A 95 -8.21 4.10 -16.96
C VAL A 95 -7.55 2.98 -17.77
N GLU A 96 -8.00 1.74 -17.62
CA GLU A 96 -7.51 0.57 -18.34
C GLU A 96 -5.99 0.38 -18.21
N ASN A 97 -5.43 0.71 -17.04
CA ASN A 97 -4.00 0.54 -16.77
C ASN A 97 -3.75 -0.90 -16.26
N TRP A 98 -3.78 -1.85 -17.20
CA TRP A 98 -3.63 -3.28 -16.91
C TRP A 98 -2.25 -3.64 -16.38
N GLU A 99 -1.21 -2.91 -16.78
CA GLU A 99 0.15 -3.12 -16.27
C GLU A 99 0.22 -2.80 -14.77
N ALA A 100 -0.31 -1.65 -14.35
CA ALA A 100 -0.39 -1.29 -12.94
C ALA A 100 -1.21 -2.31 -12.15
N MET A 101 -2.32 -2.78 -12.72
CA MET A 101 -3.18 -3.79 -12.07
C MET A 101 -2.42 -5.11 -11.86
N GLY A 102 -1.60 -5.53 -12.80
CA GLY A 102 -0.76 -6.73 -12.65
C GLY A 102 0.18 -6.63 -11.45
N ILE A 103 0.85 -5.49 -11.30
CA ILE A 103 1.73 -5.22 -10.15
C ILE A 103 0.91 -5.17 -8.85
N GLN A 104 -0.23 -4.50 -8.85
CA GLN A 104 -1.13 -4.39 -7.70
C GLN A 104 -1.67 -5.76 -7.26
N MET A 105 -1.92 -6.67 -8.20
CA MET A 105 -2.33 -8.04 -7.87
C MET A 105 -1.24 -8.82 -7.15
N ILE A 106 0.03 -8.58 -7.46
CA ILE A 106 1.15 -9.16 -6.72
C ILE A 106 1.11 -8.67 -5.26
N TYR A 107 0.94 -7.38 -5.05
CA TYR A 107 0.80 -6.82 -3.69
C TYR A 107 -0.41 -7.39 -2.95
N ALA A 108 -1.53 -7.56 -3.62
CA ALA A 108 -2.72 -8.19 -3.04
C ALA A 108 -2.41 -9.61 -2.54
N GLY A 109 -1.70 -10.40 -3.32
CA GLY A 109 -1.26 -11.75 -2.93
C GLY A 109 -0.32 -11.73 -1.72
N LEU A 110 0.62 -10.79 -1.67
CA LEU A 110 1.54 -10.63 -0.54
C LEU A 110 0.81 -10.21 0.73
N PHE A 111 -0.16 -9.29 0.64
CA PHE A 111 -1.02 -8.93 1.77
C PHE A 111 -1.89 -10.10 2.24
N TYR A 112 -2.40 -10.92 1.32
CA TYR A 112 -3.11 -12.14 1.69
C TYR A 112 -2.25 -13.04 2.58
N ILE A 113 -0.98 -13.24 2.22
CA ILE A 113 -0.05 -14.05 3.02
C ILE A 113 0.13 -13.41 4.41
N LEU A 114 0.36 -12.09 4.47
CA LEU A 114 0.54 -11.37 5.73
C LEU A 114 -0.68 -11.47 6.65
N ILE A 115 -1.89 -11.41 6.10
CA ILE A 115 -3.13 -11.51 6.86
C ILE A 115 -3.35 -12.96 7.33
N SER A 116 -3.22 -13.92 6.42
CA SER A 116 -3.50 -15.34 6.72
C SER A 116 -2.51 -15.94 7.72
N ARG A 117 -1.30 -15.40 7.76
CA ARG A 117 -0.22 -15.87 8.63
C ARG A 117 0.11 -14.91 9.77
N ILE A 118 -0.81 -14.03 10.14
CA ILE A 118 -0.58 -12.98 11.15
C ILE A 118 -0.10 -13.54 12.52
N LYS A 119 -0.46 -14.77 12.85
CA LYS A 119 0.00 -15.46 14.05
C LYS A 119 1.51 -15.73 14.06
N ASP A 120 2.13 -15.72 12.89
CA ASP A 120 3.58 -15.92 12.75
C ASP A 120 4.35 -14.59 12.91
N ASN A 121 3.66 -13.48 13.21
CA ASN A 121 4.29 -12.17 13.42
C ASN A 121 5.27 -12.21 14.58
N TYR A 122 6.50 -11.80 14.30
CA TYR A 122 7.64 -11.97 15.18
C TYR A 122 8.64 -10.82 14.96
N LEU A 123 9.47 -10.53 15.95
CA LEU A 123 10.31 -9.32 15.98
C LEU A 123 9.45 -8.07 15.68
N THR A 124 8.50 -7.84 16.54
CA THR A 124 7.42 -6.87 16.37
C THR A 124 7.23 -6.07 17.66
N LEU A 125 6.75 -4.83 17.53
CA LEU A 125 6.33 -4.02 18.68
C LEU A 125 4.90 -4.37 19.16
N ASP A 126 4.18 -5.26 18.45
CA ASP A 126 2.88 -5.71 18.89
C ASP A 126 3.02 -6.54 20.18
N GLN A 127 2.18 -6.24 21.16
CA GLN A 127 2.08 -7.06 22.36
C GLN A 127 1.39 -8.39 22.01
N LYS A 128 1.94 -9.47 22.52
CA LYS A 128 1.35 -10.81 22.37
C LYS A 128 0.21 -11.04 23.35
#